data_8f992aa61c7f8c5a5452a41106dfb74f
#
_entry.id   8f992aa61c7f8c5a5452a41106dfb74f
#
_cell.length_a   1.000
_cell.length_b   1.000
_cell.length_c   1.000
_cell.angle_alpha   90.00
_cell.angle_beta   90.00
_cell.angle_gamma   90.00
#
_symmetry.space_group_name_H-M   'P 1'
#
loop_
_entity.id
_entity.type
_entity.pdbx_description
1 polymer ?
#
loop_
_entity_poly.entity_id
_entity_poly.type
_entity_poly.pdbx_seq_one_letter_code
_entity_poly.pdbx_strand_id
1 'polypeptide(L)'
;MKADWRPELPFGWKGNCCGADLFMNGVTVRGGRIALPSGMTYRLLALPQAEEPSPAYLRAALALVEAGAEVWLGPRPTRAFGLVDYPACDAEVARLAARLWDGFAAGAVEKRIGKGRVWRGLDLADVLARLAVPPDFACDAPPSGADVKFIHRALPDRDVYFVANVATKAGARMDGTARFRATGAVEFWNADDGSRFSVPGCRPLGNGVTAVPLRLASTESVFVVFRRDGGAGAPPLPQGEPKAVADLSEGWTVVFQPGRGAPAGEIPFPRLARFDLSDNAGIRHFSGTATYRRTFRLDAPPAHAWLDLGGVHDVARVFVNGRDCGFAWHTPFRVEVAGALRAGENTVEVQVANRWVNRLVGDEDLPVEGEWKTSPGHPETTRLLAVWPDWFRAGRPAPGGRIAFSTCRPYAKGDPLVPAGLEGPVRLMTRERTSDR
;
A
#
# COMPACT_ATOMS: atom_id res chain seq x y z
N MET A 1 -8.46 -12.00 21.07
CA MET A 1 -8.97 -11.58 19.74
C MET A 1 -9.63 -10.21 19.91
N LYS A 2 -9.11 -9.16 19.32
CA LYS A 2 -9.86 -7.88 19.24
C LYS A 2 -10.94 -8.11 18.18
N ALA A 3 -12.19 -8.18 18.58
CA ALA A 3 -13.31 -8.17 17.63
C ALA A 3 -13.19 -6.88 16.80
N ASP A 4 -13.19 -6.97 15.48
CA ASP A 4 -13.23 -5.79 14.64
C ASP A 4 -14.66 -5.22 14.70
N TRP A 5 -14.83 -4.23 15.56
CA TRP A 5 -16.10 -3.55 15.82
C TRP A 5 -16.51 -2.59 14.69
N ARG A 6 -15.65 -2.43 13.69
CA ARG A 6 -15.92 -1.57 12.53
C ARG A 6 -16.76 -2.31 11.50
N PRO A 7 -17.80 -1.68 10.95
CA PRO A 7 -18.51 -2.26 9.83
C PRO A 7 -17.59 -2.37 8.60
N GLU A 8 -17.61 -3.51 7.94
CA GLU A 8 -16.91 -3.69 6.68
C GLU A 8 -17.56 -2.82 5.60
N LEU A 9 -16.75 -1.98 4.96
CA LEU A 9 -17.23 -1.13 3.86
C LEU A 9 -17.25 -1.94 2.56
N PRO A 10 -18.36 -1.90 1.81
CA PRO A 10 -18.40 -2.54 0.50
C PRO A 10 -17.35 -1.94 -0.44
N PHE A 11 -16.85 -2.77 -1.36
CA PHE A 11 -15.90 -2.30 -2.37
C PHE A 11 -16.49 -1.13 -3.18
N GLY A 12 -15.68 -0.11 -3.38
CA GLY A 12 -16.07 1.08 -4.15
C GLY A 12 -16.56 2.26 -3.30
N TRP A 13 -16.85 2.07 -2.03
CA TRP A 13 -17.18 3.16 -1.12
C TRP A 13 -16.05 3.46 -0.16
N LYS A 14 -16.04 4.67 0.37
CA LYS A 14 -15.09 5.11 1.40
C LYS A 14 -15.81 5.67 2.60
N GLY A 15 -15.24 5.42 3.78
CA GLY A 15 -15.69 5.96 5.05
C GLY A 15 -14.52 6.28 5.96
N ASN A 16 -14.77 7.11 6.95
CA ASN A 16 -13.81 7.45 7.98
C ASN A 16 -14.33 7.01 9.35
N CYS A 17 -13.45 6.55 10.22
CA CYS A 17 -13.77 6.35 11.62
C CYS A 17 -13.64 7.68 12.37
N CYS A 18 -14.54 7.88 13.32
CA CYS A 18 -14.58 9.04 14.16
C CYS A 18 -14.35 8.61 15.63
N GLY A 19 -13.50 9.31 16.35
CA GLY A 19 -13.32 9.09 17.79
C GLY A 19 -14.58 9.45 18.57
N ALA A 20 -14.79 8.81 19.74
CA ALA A 20 -15.99 8.97 20.54
C ALA A 20 -16.24 10.45 20.97
N ASP A 21 -15.19 11.16 21.36
CA ASP A 21 -15.31 12.59 21.75
C ASP A 21 -15.78 13.46 20.59
N LEU A 22 -15.19 13.31 19.42
CA LEU A 22 -15.61 14.04 18.23
C LEU A 22 -17.05 13.67 17.85
N PHE A 23 -17.40 12.39 17.93
CA PHE A 23 -18.75 11.91 17.65
C PHE A 23 -19.78 12.56 18.58
N MET A 24 -19.52 12.57 19.88
CA MET A 24 -20.47 13.08 20.88
C MET A 24 -20.55 14.61 20.91
N ASN A 25 -19.46 15.32 20.61
CA ASN A 25 -19.34 16.76 20.87
C ASN A 25 -19.13 17.61 19.61
N GLY A 26 -18.75 17.03 18.47
CA GLY A 26 -18.36 17.79 17.29
C GLY A 26 -19.15 17.47 16.04
N VAL A 27 -19.82 16.31 15.97
CA VAL A 27 -20.60 15.91 14.78
C VAL A 27 -21.96 16.61 14.80
N THR A 28 -22.36 17.17 13.66
CA THR A 28 -23.64 17.83 13.47
C THR A 28 -24.36 17.33 12.21
N VAL A 29 -25.60 17.78 11.99
CA VAL A 29 -26.34 17.51 10.74
C VAL A 29 -26.60 18.84 10.02
N ARG A 30 -26.23 18.91 8.75
CA ARG A 30 -26.47 20.06 7.86
C ARG A 30 -27.06 19.58 6.54
N GLY A 31 -28.26 20.02 6.19
CA GLY A 31 -28.92 19.62 4.96
C GLY A 31 -29.10 18.08 4.79
N GLY A 32 -29.41 17.38 5.90
CA GLY A 32 -29.56 15.92 5.88
C GLY A 32 -28.23 15.13 5.74
N ARG A 33 -27.10 15.81 5.90
CA ARG A 33 -25.76 15.20 5.85
C ARG A 33 -25.09 15.34 7.21
N ILE A 34 -24.36 14.34 7.60
CA ILE A 34 -23.47 14.37 8.77
C ILE A 34 -22.30 15.28 8.45
N ALA A 35 -22.04 16.27 9.30
CA ALA A 35 -21.00 17.27 9.11
C ALA A 35 -19.99 17.26 10.27
N LEU A 36 -18.71 17.24 9.95
CA LEU A 36 -17.61 17.39 10.90
C LEU A 36 -17.18 18.86 11.03
N PRO A 37 -16.52 19.26 12.13
CA PRO A 37 -15.95 20.59 12.30
C PRO A 37 -14.96 20.99 11.19
N SER A 38 -14.28 20.02 10.57
CA SER A 38 -13.39 20.22 9.44
C SER A 38 -14.08 20.65 8.14
N GLY A 39 -15.43 20.65 8.11
CA GLY A 39 -16.22 20.92 6.91
C GLY A 39 -16.53 19.64 6.07
N MET A 40 -15.93 18.50 6.38
CA MET A 40 -16.27 17.23 5.70
C MET A 40 -17.69 16.79 6.00
N THR A 41 -18.37 16.24 4.99
CA THR A 41 -19.74 15.74 5.12
C THR A 41 -19.88 14.31 4.64
N TYR A 42 -20.81 13.56 5.28
CA TYR A 42 -21.09 12.15 4.96
C TYR A 42 -22.59 11.93 4.74
N ARG A 43 -22.93 10.91 3.96
CA ARG A 43 -24.32 10.55 3.64
C ARG A 43 -24.91 9.59 4.65
N LEU A 44 -24.11 8.79 5.31
CA LEU A 44 -24.53 7.72 6.20
C LEU A 44 -23.60 7.65 7.41
N LEU A 45 -24.16 7.49 8.57
CA LEU A 45 -23.47 7.10 9.80
C LEU A 45 -23.69 5.60 10.02
N ALA A 46 -22.63 4.84 10.09
CA ALA A 46 -22.68 3.45 10.49
C ALA A 46 -22.27 3.33 11.97
N LEU A 47 -23.17 2.83 12.81
CA LEU A 47 -22.83 2.59 14.21
C LEU A 47 -21.92 1.36 14.34
N PRO A 48 -21.02 1.33 15.36
CA PRO A 48 -20.18 0.19 15.62
C PRO A 48 -20.98 -1.11 15.82
N GLN A 49 -20.36 -2.22 15.47
CA GLN A 49 -20.89 -3.55 15.76
C GLN A 49 -20.59 -3.94 17.23
N ALA A 50 -20.99 -3.10 18.17
CA ALA A 50 -20.75 -3.25 19.59
C ALA A 50 -22.08 -3.27 20.36
N GLU A 51 -22.18 -4.20 21.31
CA GLU A 51 -23.40 -4.42 22.11
C GLU A 51 -23.45 -3.58 23.40
N GLU A 52 -22.36 -2.90 23.75
CA GLU A 52 -22.18 -2.19 25.00
C GLU A 52 -21.74 -0.72 24.79
N PRO A 53 -22.58 0.16 24.23
CA PRO A 53 -22.27 1.59 24.11
C PRO A 53 -22.52 2.34 25.42
N SER A 54 -21.87 3.50 25.61
CA SER A 54 -22.24 4.38 26.72
C SER A 54 -23.59 5.06 26.47
N PRO A 55 -24.36 5.44 27.51
CA PRO A 55 -25.59 6.22 27.35
C PRO A 55 -25.36 7.54 26.59
N ALA A 56 -24.23 8.21 26.82
CA ALA A 56 -23.87 9.46 26.13
C ALA A 56 -23.73 9.25 24.62
N TYR A 57 -23.11 8.13 24.21
CA TYR A 57 -22.97 7.77 22.80
C TYR A 57 -24.34 7.56 22.12
N LEU A 58 -25.25 6.84 22.77
CA LEU A 58 -26.60 6.61 22.23
C LEU A 58 -27.45 7.88 22.20
N ARG A 59 -27.29 8.77 23.18
CA ARG A 59 -27.95 10.09 23.14
C ARG A 59 -27.48 10.92 21.94
N ALA A 60 -26.17 10.95 21.68
CA ALA A 60 -25.61 11.62 20.51
C ALA A 60 -26.14 11.01 19.21
N ALA A 61 -26.13 9.67 19.08
CA ALA A 61 -26.66 8.99 17.90
C ALA A 61 -28.15 9.35 17.67
N LEU A 62 -28.99 9.29 18.70
CA LEU A 62 -30.40 9.65 18.61
C LEU A 62 -30.60 11.12 18.20
N ALA A 63 -29.85 12.04 18.79
CA ALA A 63 -29.93 13.47 18.45
C ALA A 63 -29.56 13.71 16.96
N LEU A 64 -28.55 13.01 16.43
CA LEU A 64 -28.18 13.11 15.01
C LEU A 64 -29.30 12.59 14.10
N VAL A 65 -29.95 11.48 14.44
CA VAL A 65 -31.09 10.98 13.67
C VAL A 65 -32.24 11.98 13.73
N GLU A 66 -32.61 12.48 14.91
CA GLU A 66 -33.69 13.48 15.08
C GLU A 66 -33.41 14.75 14.26
N ALA A 67 -32.15 15.15 14.14
CA ALA A 67 -31.72 16.29 13.33
C ALA A 67 -31.72 16.03 11.81
N GLY A 68 -31.81 14.77 11.37
CA GLY A 68 -31.92 14.42 9.94
C GLY A 68 -30.83 13.50 9.40
N ALA A 69 -30.02 12.86 10.24
CA ALA A 69 -29.03 11.89 9.79
C ALA A 69 -29.68 10.58 9.31
N GLU A 70 -29.04 9.97 8.30
CA GLU A 70 -29.25 8.58 7.95
C GLU A 70 -28.30 7.72 8.79
N VAL A 71 -28.81 6.74 9.54
CA VAL A 71 -28.01 5.92 10.47
C VAL A 71 -28.26 4.43 10.23
N TRP A 72 -27.18 3.69 9.94
CA TRP A 72 -27.21 2.24 9.88
C TRP A 72 -26.88 1.67 11.26
N LEU A 73 -27.82 0.84 11.77
CA LEU A 73 -27.76 0.27 13.10
C LEU A 73 -26.97 -1.05 13.10
N GLY A 74 -26.05 -1.17 14.06
CA GLY A 74 -25.47 -2.46 14.44
C GLY A 74 -26.44 -3.32 15.28
N PRO A 75 -25.89 -4.30 16.03
CA PRO A 75 -26.65 -5.08 17.02
C PRO A 75 -27.36 -4.16 18.02
N ARG A 76 -28.51 -4.62 18.50
CA ARG A 76 -29.25 -3.87 19.54
C ARG A 76 -28.50 -3.97 20.86
N PRO A 77 -28.12 -2.82 21.48
CA PRO A 77 -27.45 -2.82 22.77
C PRO A 77 -28.35 -3.35 23.88
N THR A 78 -27.74 -4.05 24.85
CA THR A 78 -28.45 -4.66 25.99
C THR A 78 -28.05 -4.04 27.31
N ARG A 79 -26.86 -3.46 27.41
CA ARG A 79 -26.29 -2.86 28.62
C ARG A 79 -25.29 -1.76 28.30
N ALA A 80 -24.90 -0.99 29.29
CA ALA A 80 -23.89 0.03 29.19
C ALA A 80 -22.47 -0.55 29.28
N PHE A 81 -21.50 0.11 28.63
CA PHE A 81 -20.09 -0.15 28.85
C PHE A 81 -19.67 0.44 30.22
N GLY A 82 -19.15 -0.42 31.10
CA GLY A 82 -18.64 -0.02 32.41
C GLY A 82 -19.71 0.09 33.50
N LEU A 83 -19.32 0.55 34.68
CA LEU A 83 -20.14 0.56 35.89
C LEU A 83 -20.50 1.98 36.37
N VAL A 84 -20.24 2.99 35.57
CA VAL A 84 -20.59 4.38 35.90
C VAL A 84 -22.14 4.50 35.97
N ASP A 85 -22.67 4.93 37.10
CA ASP A 85 -24.10 5.04 37.38
C ASP A 85 -24.88 3.70 37.29
N TYR A 86 -24.21 2.57 37.54
CA TYR A 86 -24.89 1.29 37.58
C TYR A 86 -25.86 1.18 38.76
N PRO A 87 -27.11 0.60 38.61
CA PRO A 87 -27.68 0.01 37.40
C PRO A 87 -28.44 0.99 36.49
N ALA A 88 -28.51 2.28 36.83
CA ALA A 88 -29.27 3.25 36.07
C ALA A 88 -28.77 3.45 34.63
N CYS A 89 -27.46 3.28 34.39
CA CYS A 89 -26.89 3.37 33.06
C CYS A 89 -27.45 2.29 32.13
N ASP A 90 -27.67 1.06 32.61
CA ASP A 90 -28.26 -0.02 31.80
C ASP A 90 -29.73 0.27 31.45
N ALA A 91 -30.51 0.80 32.42
CA ALA A 91 -31.87 1.18 32.15
C ALA A 91 -31.94 2.32 31.11
N GLU A 92 -30.99 3.25 31.14
CA GLU A 92 -30.93 4.32 30.14
C GLU A 92 -30.53 3.79 28.75
N VAL A 93 -29.55 2.88 28.65
CA VAL A 93 -29.21 2.20 27.39
C VAL A 93 -30.43 1.48 26.82
N ALA A 94 -31.15 0.73 27.64
CA ALA A 94 -32.36 0.02 27.20
C ALA A 94 -33.41 0.98 26.64
N ARG A 95 -33.64 2.13 27.31
CA ARG A 95 -34.59 3.19 26.89
C ARG A 95 -34.18 3.84 25.57
N LEU A 96 -32.90 4.17 25.40
CA LEU A 96 -32.37 4.75 24.16
C LEU A 96 -32.35 3.75 23.01
N ALA A 97 -32.00 2.50 23.31
CA ALA A 97 -32.05 1.41 22.33
C ALA A 97 -33.49 1.19 21.82
N ALA A 98 -34.49 1.22 22.71
CA ALA A 98 -35.89 1.14 22.29
C ALA A 98 -36.30 2.24 21.30
N ARG A 99 -35.79 3.46 21.48
CA ARG A 99 -36.03 4.57 20.55
C ARG A 99 -35.44 4.30 19.16
N LEU A 100 -34.23 3.75 19.07
CA LEU A 100 -33.49 3.53 17.81
C LEU A 100 -33.83 2.20 17.16
N TRP A 101 -33.86 1.08 17.90
CA TRP A 101 -33.99 -0.29 17.36
C TRP A 101 -35.40 -0.86 17.35
N ASP A 102 -36.34 -0.38 18.19
CA ASP A 102 -37.67 -0.94 18.28
C ASP A 102 -38.72 -0.09 17.51
N GLY A 103 -39.95 -0.59 17.38
CA GLY A 103 -41.04 0.14 16.74
C GLY A 103 -40.95 0.24 15.20
N PHE A 104 -40.27 -0.66 14.56
CA PHE A 104 -40.34 -0.83 13.10
C PHE A 104 -41.67 -1.52 12.73
N ALA A 105 -42.29 -1.14 11.62
CA ALA A 105 -43.41 -1.89 11.07
C ALA A 105 -42.97 -3.32 10.73
N ALA A 106 -43.93 -4.23 10.65
CA ALA A 106 -43.64 -5.62 10.31
C ALA A 106 -42.96 -5.72 8.94
N GLY A 107 -41.78 -6.38 8.93
CA GLY A 107 -40.96 -6.53 7.71
C GLY A 107 -40.21 -5.26 7.29
N ALA A 108 -40.37 -4.13 7.99
CA ALA A 108 -39.66 -2.91 7.63
C ALA A 108 -38.18 -2.93 8.03
N VAL A 109 -37.34 -2.47 7.13
CA VAL A 109 -35.89 -2.34 7.30
C VAL A 109 -35.45 -0.91 7.61
N GLU A 110 -36.38 0.06 7.55
CA GLU A 110 -36.15 1.45 7.87
C GLU A 110 -37.26 1.99 8.79
N LYS A 111 -36.91 3.01 9.60
CA LYS A 111 -37.84 3.74 10.46
C LYS A 111 -37.45 5.21 10.53
N ARG A 112 -38.43 6.11 10.43
CA ARG A 112 -38.23 7.54 10.64
C ARG A 112 -38.18 7.88 12.13
N ILE A 113 -37.21 8.73 12.50
CA ILE A 113 -37.12 9.34 13.83
C ILE A 113 -36.78 10.82 13.63
N GLY A 114 -37.71 11.71 14.00
CA GLY A 114 -37.55 13.13 13.70
C GLY A 114 -37.43 13.40 12.20
N LYS A 115 -36.36 14.06 11.78
CA LYS A 115 -36.10 14.38 10.38
C LYS A 115 -35.29 13.29 9.65
N GLY A 116 -34.66 12.35 10.37
CA GLY A 116 -33.77 11.32 9.83
C GLY A 116 -34.41 9.94 9.79
N ARG A 117 -33.56 8.96 9.49
CA ARG A 117 -33.96 7.55 9.41
C ARG A 117 -32.90 6.66 10.03
N VAL A 118 -33.37 5.53 10.56
CA VAL A 118 -32.50 4.41 10.97
C VAL A 118 -32.78 3.22 10.08
N TRP A 119 -31.72 2.44 9.81
CA TRP A 119 -31.70 1.27 8.94
C TRP A 119 -31.22 0.04 9.72
N ARG A 120 -31.90 -1.10 9.57
CA ARG A 120 -31.53 -2.37 10.21
C ARG A 120 -31.78 -3.57 9.30
N GLY A 121 -31.10 -4.68 9.58
CA GLY A 121 -31.36 -5.96 8.90
C GLY A 121 -31.02 -5.96 7.41
N LEU A 122 -30.21 -5.02 6.97
CA LEU A 122 -29.67 -4.91 5.62
C LEU A 122 -28.16 -4.83 5.67
N ASP A 123 -27.51 -5.32 4.65
CA ASP A 123 -26.09 -5.05 4.43
C ASP A 123 -25.88 -3.57 4.10
N LEU A 124 -24.67 -3.07 4.41
CA LEU A 124 -24.33 -1.68 4.19
C LEU A 124 -24.43 -1.27 2.71
N ALA A 125 -24.12 -2.19 1.78
CA ALA A 125 -24.26 -1.97 0.34
C ALA A 125 -25.72 -1.70 -0.05
N ASP A 126 -26.67 -2.45 0.52
CA ASP A 126 -28.11 -2.31 0.24
C ASP A 126 -28.64 -0.98 0.76
N VAL A 127 -28.18 -0.55 1.93
CA VAL A 127 -28.56 0.77 2.48
C VAL A 127 -28.01 1.90 1.58
N LEU A 128 -26.76 1.81 1.13
CA LEU A 128 -26.18 2.78 0.23
C LEU A 128 -26.91 2.84 -1.13
N ALA A 129 -27.32 1.69 -1.65
CA ALA A 129 -28.14 1.62 -2.86
C ALA A 129 -29.50 2.30 -2.69
N ARG A 130 -30.21 2.05 -1.56
CA ARG A 130 -31.50 2.70 -1.23
C ARG A 130 -31.38 4.21 -1.04
N LEU A 131 -30.23 4.67 -0.54
CA LEU A 131 -29.90 6.08 -0.41
C LEU A 131 -29.45 6.72 -1.73
N ALA A 132 -29.41 5.98 -2.82
CA ALA A 132 -28.88 6.40 -4.13
C ALA A 132 -27.45 6.99 -4.00
N VAL A 133 -26.62 6.33 -3.20
CA VAL A 133 -25.19 6.66 -3.06
C VAL A 133 -24.39 5.69 -3.95
N PRO A 134 -24.02 6.08 -5.19
CA PRO A 134 -23.23 5.20 -6.05
C PRO A 134 -21.81 5.02 -5.52
N PRO A 135 -21.12 3.94 -5.90
CA PRO A 135 -19.71 3.78 -5.56
C PRO A 135 -18.86 4.89 -6.20
N ASP A 136 -17.81 5.28 -5.51
CA ASP A 136 -16.80 6.21 -6.02
C ASP A 136 -15.93 5.58 -7.09
N PHE A 137 -15.69 4.27 -6.95
CA PHE A 137 -14.84 3.48 -7.82
C PHE A 137 -15.44 2.08 -8.00
N ALA A 138 -15.35 1.57 -9.20
CA ALA A 138 -15.66 0.16 -9.48
C ALA A 138 -14.72 -0.36 -10.56
N CYS A 139 -14.35 -1.62 -10.49
CA CYS A 139 -13.66 -2.32 -11.56
C CYS A 139 -14.32 -3.67 -11.77
N ASP A 140 -14.22 -4.19 -12.98
CA ASP A 140 -14.62 -5.55 -13.25
C ASP A 140 -13.71 -6.49 -12.43
N ALA A 141 -14.25 -7.60 -11.94
CA ALA A 141 -13.51 -8.52 -11.09
C ALA A 141 -12.19 -8.90 -11.79
N PRO A 142 -11.04 -8.69 -11.17
CA PRO A 142 -9.77 -8.95 -11.84
C PRO A 142 -9.61 -10.45 -12.04
N PRO A 143 -9.43 -10.92 -13.28
CA PRO A 143 -9.40 -12.36 -13.57
C PRO A 143 -8.18 -13.09 -12.97
N SER A 144 -7.22 -12.37 -12.42
CA SER A 144 -5.92 -12.89 -11.98
C SER A 144 -5.63 -12.74 -10.49
N GLY A 145 -6.65 -12.50 -9.64
CA GLY A 145 -6.45 -12.38 -8.19
C GLY A 145 -5.81 -11.06 -7.73
N ALA A 146 -5.93 -9.99 -8.51
CA ALA A 146 -5.53 -8.66 -8.07
C ALA A 146 -6.39 -8.20 -6.89
N ASP A 147 -5.79 -7.47 -5.96
CA ASP A 147 -6.47 -6.79 -4.86
C ASP A 147 -6.34 -5.28 -5.06
N VAL A 148 -7.36 -4.68 -5.66
CA VAL A 148 -7.35 -3.26 -6.01
C VAL A 148 -7.87 -2.42 -4.85
N LYS A 149 -7.06 -1.47 -4.41
CA LYS A 149 -7.43 -0.46 -3.41
C LYS A 149 -7.40 0.93 -4.06
N PHE A 150 -8.16 1.87 -3.49
CA PHE A 150 -8.14 3.24 -3.97
C PHE A 150 -8.35 4.25 -2.84
N ILE A 151 -7.92 5.49 -3.10
CA ILE A 151 -8.24 6.67 -2.29
C ILE A 151 -8.67 7.76 -3.25
N HIS A 152 -9.73 8.50 -2.92
CA HIS A 152 -10.23 9.62 -3.72
C HIS A 152 -10.09 10.94 -2.95
N ARG A 153 -9.70 12.00 -3.68
CA ARG A 153 -9.71 13.39 -3.23
C ARG A 153 -10.33 14.28 -4.30
N ALA A 154 -11.44 14.92 -3.95
CA ALA A 154 -12.06 15.94 -4.80
C ALA A 154 -11.43 17.30 -4.49
N LEU A 155 -10.92 17.96 -5.49
CA LEU A 155 -10.37 19.32 -5.45
C LEU A 155 -11.23 20.25 -6.33
N PRO A 156 -11.12 21.58 -6.19
CA PRO A 156 -11.95 22.49 -7.00
C PRO A 156 -11.79 22.32 -8.52
N ASP A 157 -10.58 22.04 -8.98
CA ASP A 157 -10.20 21.94 -10.38
C ASP A 157 -10.03 20.50 -10.91
N ARG A 158 -10.02 19.52 -10.03
CA ARG A 158 -9.77 18.11 -10.39
C ARG A 158 -10.28 17.11 -9.37
N ASP A 159 -10.46 15.87 -9.80
CA ASP A 159 -10.56 14.72 -8.93
C ASP A 159 -9.27 13.89 -9.05
N VAL A 160 -8.75 13.41 -7.92
CA VAL A 160 -7.53 12.60 -7.85
C VAL A 160 -7.85 11.27 -7.18
N TYR A 161 -7.67 10.18 -7.91
CA TYR A 161 -7.72 8.83 -7.38
C TYR A 161 -6.32 8.25 -7.34
N PHE A 162 -5.86 7.83 -6.17
CA PHE A 162 -4.72 6.94 -6.07
C PHE A 162 -5.24 5.51 -6.09
N VAL A 163 -4.84 4.74 -7.09
CA VAL A 163 -5.29 3.36 -7.29
C VAL A 163 -4.07 2.44 -7.23
N ALA A 164 -4.15 1.38 -6.44
CA ALA A 164 -3.06 0.43 -6.27
C ALA A 164 -3.58 -1.01 -6.33
N ASN A 165 -2.84 -1.88 -6.98
CA ASN A 165 -3.00 -3.33 -6.86
C ASN A 165 -2.07 -3.80 -5.74
N VAL A 166 -2.61 -4.05 -4.56
CA VAL A 166 -1.82 -4.44 -3.38
C VAL A 166 -1.56 -5.95 -3.27
N ALA A 167 -1.97 -6.73 -4.27
CA ALA A 167 -1.65 -8.15 -4.33
C ALA A 167 -0.13 -8.35 -4.49
N THR A 168 0.44 -9.24 -3.67
CA THR A 168 1.88 -9.58 -3.70
C THR A 168 2.17 -10.86 -4.50
N LYS A 169 1.14 -11.59 -4.90
CA LYS A 169 1.30 -12.82 -5.68
C LYS A 169 1.80 -12.48 -7.08
N ALA A 170 2.88 -13.13 -7.49
CA ALA A 170 3.41 -12.99 -8.84
C ALA A 170 2.34 -13.28 -9.91
N GLY A 171 2.23 -12.40 -10.91
CA GLY A 171 1.24 -12.50 -11.98
C GLY A 171 -0.17 -12.00 -11.62
N ALA A 172 -0.45 -11.63 -10.38
CA ALA A 172 -1.70 -10.97 -10.01
C ALA A 172 -1.75 -9.57 -10.65
N ARG A 173 -2.69 -9.34 -11.55
CA ARG A 173 -2.79 -8.07 -12.28
C ARG A 173 -4.24 -7.62 -12.47
N MET A 174 -4.46 -6.33 -12.42
CA MET A 174 -5.65 -5.68 -12.95
C MET A 174 -5.40 -5.40 -14.43
N ASP A 175 -6.27 -5.86 -15.31
CA ASP A 175 -6.26 -5.55 -16.74
C ASP A 175 -7.71 -5.48 -17.23
N GLY A 176 -8.22 -4.27 -17.40
CA GLY A 176 -9.62 -4.09 -17.77
C GLY A 176 -10.08 -2.65 -17.66
N THR A 177 -11.37 -2.46 -17.47
CA THR A 177 -11.99 -1.15 -17.35
C THR A 177 -12.36 -0.85 -15.90
N ALA A 178 -11.89 0.28 -15.41
CA ALA A 178 -12.32 0.84 -14.13
C ALA A 178 -13.33 1.98 -14.37
N ARG A 179 -14.28 2.13 -13.45
CA ARG A 179 -15.29 3.20 -13.47
C ARG A 179 -15.05 4.12 -12.28
N PHE A 180 -14.93 5.40 -12.56
CA PHE A 180 -14.66 6.46 -11.59
C PHE A 180 -15.82 7.43 -11.55
N ARG A 181 -16.25 7.81 -10.37
CA ARG A 181 -17.27 8.86 -10.19
C ARG A 181 -16.61 10.24 -10.29
N ALA A 182 -16.14 10.57 -11.49
CA ALA A 182 -15.48 11.80 -11.83
C ALA A 182 -15.64 12.08 -13.33
N THR A 183 -15.48 13.34 -13.71
CA THR A 183 -15.53 13.81 -15.11
C THR A 183 -14.37 14.76 -15.39
N GLY A 184 -13.96 14.84 -16.66
CA GLY A 184 -12.87 15.70 -17.10
C GLY A 184 -11.86 14.97 -17.99
N ALA A 185 -10.80 15.67 -18.37
CA ALA A 185 -9.67 15.06 -19.08
C ALA A 185 -8.92 14.12 -18.14
N VAL A 186 -8.66 12.90 -18.59
CA VAL A 186 -8.05 11.85 -17.75
C VAL A 186 -6.55 11.80 -18.00
N GLU A 187 -5.79 11.91 -16.93
CA GLU A 187 -4.35 11.72 -16.92
C GLU A 187 -3.95 10.61 -15.93
N PHE A 188 -2.94 9.82 -16.28
CA PHE A 188 -2.18 9.02 -15.34
C PHE A 188 -0.95 9.79 -14.89
N TRP A 189 -0.77 9.87 -13.57
CA TRP A 189 0.45 10.42 -12.98
C TRP A 189 1.17 9.26 -12.27
N ASN A 190 2.42 9.04 -12.67
CA ASN A 190 3.26 8.04 -12.07
C ASN A 190 3.70 8.50 -10.67
N ALA A 191 3.51 7.62 -9.68
CA ALA A 191 3.87 7.92 -8.28
C ALA A 191 5.40 7.89 -8.05
N ASP A 192 6.16 7.18 -8.89
CA ASP A 192 7.60 6.98 -8.68
C ASP A 192 8.45 8.15 -9.21
N ASP A 193 8.06 8.72 -10.34
CA ASP A 193 8.87 9.74 -11.04
C ASP A 193 8.11 11.05 -11.35
N GLY A 194 6.80 11.08 -11.06
CA GLY A 194 5.95 12.25 -11.32
C GLY A 194 5.62 12.46 -12.79
N SER A 195 5.98 11.55 -13.68
CA SER A 195 5.61 11.64 -15.11
C SER A 195 4.08 11.60 -15.27
N ARG A 196 3.59 12.26 -16.33
CA ARG A 196 2.16 12.42 -16.59
C ARG A 196 1.85 12.04 -18.01
N PHE A 197 0.73 11.34 -18.21
CA PHE A 197 0.29 10.90 -19.53
C PHE A 197 -1.22 11.06 -19.65
N SER A 198 -1.71 11.52 -20.80
CA SER A 198 -3.12 11.45 -21.14
C SER A 198 -3.52 10.01 -21.45
N VAL A 199 -4.72 9.61 -21.03
CA VAL A 199 -5.17 8.21 -21.14
C VAL A 199 -6.15 8.07 -22.30
N PRO A 200 -5.76 7.39 -23.38
CA PRO A 200 -6.69 7.15 -24.49
C PRO A 200 -7.75 6.11 -24.12
N GLY A 201 -8.88 6.12 -24.84
CA GLY A 201 -9.95 5.15 -24.65
C GLY A 201 -10.86 5.40 -23.45
N CYS A 202 -10.72 6.52 -22.75
CA CYS A 202 -11.64 6.93 -21.70
C CYS A 202 -13.02 7.27 -22.29
N ARG A 203 -14.10 6.84 -21.62
CA ARG A 203 -15.48 7.05 -22.09
C ARG A 203 -16.37 7.57 -20.97
N PRO A 204 -17.06 8.70 -21.13
CA PRO A 204 -18.13 9.11 -20.23
C PRO A 204 -19.28 8.07 -20.28
N LEU A 205 -19.79 7.67 -19.12
CA LEU A 205 -20.90 6.72 -18.98
C LEU A 205 -22.21 7.41 -18.57
N GLY A 206 -22.21 8.74 -18.40
CA GLY A 206 -23.32 9.49 -17.82
C GLY A 206 -23.27 9.54 -16.29
N ASN A 207 -24.16 10.31 -15.67
CA ASN A 207 -24.30 10.47 -14.20
C ASN A 207 -22.98 10.78 -13.46
N GLY A 208 -22.05 11.50 -14.10
CA GLY A 208 -20.77 11.87 -13.51
C GLY A 208 -19.76 10.73 -13.42
N VAL A 209 -19.95 9.66 -14.20
CA VAL A 209 -19.06 8.49 -14.21
C VAL A 209 -18.24 8.43 -15.51
N THR A 210 -16.97 8.13 -15.39
CA THR A 210 -16.08 7.89 -16.54
C THR A 210 -15.48 6.48 -16.45
N ALA A 211 -15.51 5.76 -17.56
CA ALA A 211 -14.80 4.50 -17.75
C ALA A 211 -13.38 4.75 -18.25
N VAL A 212 -12.40 4.15 -17.61
CA VAL A 212 -10.97 4.31 -17.87
C VAL A 212 -10.32 2.95 -18.04
N PRO A 213 -9.62 2.68 -19.17
CA PRO A 213 -8.77 1.51 -19.29
C PRO A 213 -7.68 1.55 -18.22
N LEU A 214 -7.55 0.48 -17.42
CA LEU A 214 -6.61 0.44 -16.31
C LEU A 214 -5.85 -0.89 -16.31
N ARG A 215 -4.52 -0.80 -16.27
CA ARG A 215 -3.62 -1.95 -16.13
C ARG A 215 -2.66 -1.68 -14.98
N LEU A 216 -2.67 -2.57 -13.98
CA LEU A 216 -1.79 -2.52 -12.83
C LEU A 216 -1.24 -3.91 -12.57
N ALA A 217 0.06 -4.06 -12.62
CA ALA A 217 0.74 -5.27 -12.19
C ALA A 217 0.63 -5.45 -10.66
N SER A 218 1.14 -6.56 -10.16
CA SER A 218 1.31 -6.81 -8.72
C SER A 218 2.10 -5.66 -8.09
N THR A 219 1.61 -5.10 -6.98
CA THR A 219 2.16 -3.97 -6.20
C THR A 219 2.31 -2.64 -6.96
N GLU A 220 1.80 -2.53 -8.18
CA GLU A 220 1.83 -1.30 -8.96
C GLU A 220 0.71 -0.33 -8.55
N SER A 221 0.98 0.96 -8.67
CA SER A 221 0.03 2.02 -8.35
C SER A 221 0.09 3.17 -9.36
N VAL A 222 -0.99 3.94 -9.43
CA VAL A 222 -1.09 5.11 -10.31
C VAL A 222 -2.04 6.15 -9.70
N PHE A 223 -1.75 7.42 -9.93
CA PHE A 223 -2.75 8.46 -9.75
C PHE A 223 -3.58 8.62 -11.03
N VAL A 224 -4.89 8.42 -10.95
CA VAL A 224 -5.84 8.70 -12.01
C VAL A 224 -6.45 10.07 -11.72
N VAL A 225 -6.12 11.05 -12.55
CA VAL A 225 -6.48 12.45 -12.34
C VAL A 225 -7.48 12.89 -13.40
N PHE A 226 -8.62 13.43 -12.96
CA PHE A 226 -9.68 13.98 -13.83
C PHE A 226 -9.62 15.49 -13.76
N ARG A 227 -9.11 16.13 -14.79
CA ARG A 227 -8.94 17.60 -14.86
C ARG A 227 -10.16 18.28 -15.46
N ARG A 228 -10.66 19.29 -14.77
CA ARG A 228 -11.80 20.10 -15.21
C ARG A 228 -11.38 21.41 -15.87
N ASP A 229 -10.12 21.80 -15.72
CA ASP A 229 -9.57 23.08 -16.17
C ASP A 229 -9.15 23.11 -17.64
N GLY A 230 -9.26 22.01 -18.37
CA GLY A 230 -8.90 21.94 -19.80
C GLY A 230 -7.43 22.23 -20.11
N GLY A 231 -6.55 22.21 -19.09
CA GLY A 231 -5.12 22.52 -19.23
C GLY A 231 -4.41 21.76 -20.34
N ALA A 232 -3.26 22.25 -20.79
CA ALA A 232 -2.43 21.61 -21.81
C ALA A 232 -2.26 20.13 -21.48
N GLY A 233 -2.72 19.26 -22.38
CA GLY A 233 -2.75 17.82 -22.15
C GLY A 233 -1.34 17.26 -21.97
N ALA A 234 -1.21 16.34 -21.05
CA ALA A 234 -0.02 15.51 -20.96
C ALA A 234 0.18 14.73 -22.28
N PRO A 235 1.41 14.34 -22.63
CA PRO A 235 1.64 13.48 -23.80
C PRO A 235 0.83 12.18 -23.66
N PRO A 236 0.41 11.56 -24.76
CA PRO A 236 -0.35 10.33 -24.70
C PRO A 236 0.46 9.23 -24.03
N LEU A 237 -0.23 8.40 -23.24
CA LEU A 237 0.38 7.20 -22.64
C LEU A 237 0.98 6.34 -23.76
N PRO A 238 2.28 5.95 -23.66
CA PRO A 238 2.90 5.12 -24.67
C PRO A 238 2.12 3.84 -24.92
N GLN A 239 1.69 3.62 -26.15
CA GLN A 239 0.95 2.44 -26.58
C GLN A 239 1.94 1.38 -27.12
N GLY A 240 1.46 0.15 -27.26
CA GLY A 240 2.24 -0.96 -27.81
C GLY A 240 2.76 -1.91 -26.74
N GLU A 241 3.07 -3.12 -27.18
CA GLU A 241 3.65 -4.14 -26.31
C GLU A 241 5.14 -3.81 -26.06
N PRO A 242 5.63 -4.01 -24.82
CA PRO A 242 7.06 -3.87 -24.52
C PRO A 242 7.90 -4.85 -25.34
N LYS A 243 9.00 -4.35 -25.92
CA LYS A 243 9.97 -5.17 -26.64
C LYS A 243 11.32 -5.10 -25.94
N ALA A 244 12.01 -6.24 -25.82
CA ALA A 244 13.38 -6.26 -25.35
C ALA A 244 14.32 -5.76 -26.46
N VAL A 245 15.15 -4.77 -26.12
CA VAL A 245 16.22 -4.23 -26.99
C VAL A 245 17.51 -4.98 -26.74
N ALA A 246 17.79 -5.33 -25.49
CA ALA A 246 18.96 -6.11 -25.09
C ALA A 246 18.65 -6.96 -23.85
N ASP A 247 19.18 -8.17 -23.81
CA ASP A 247 19.23 -9.00 -22.62
C ASP A 247 20.55 -8.72 -21.88
N LEU A 248 20.42 -8.28 -20.66
CA LEU A 248 21.53 -7.90 -19.78
C LEU A 248 21.67 -8.86 -18.60
N SER A 249 21.15 -10.07 -18.67
CA SER A 249 21.09 -11.01 -17.54
C SER A 249 22.42 -11.67 -17.19
N GLU A 250 23.45 -11.55 -18.04
CA GLU A 250 24.75 -12.22 -17.85
C GLU A 250 25.93 -11.23 -17.90
N GLY A 251 27.10 -11.65 -17.43
CA GLY A 251 28.36 -10.91 -17.58
C GLY A 251 28.48 -9.70 -16.62
N TRP A 252 28.06 -9.86 -15.39
CA TRP A 252 28.18 -8.84 -14.36
C TRP A 252 29.45 -9.03 -13.52
N THR A 253 29.94 -7.92 -12.94
CA THR A 253 30.84 -7.93 -11.79
C THR A 253 30.14 -7.31 -10.60
N VAL A 254 30.43 -7.80 -9.39
CA VAL A 254 29.78 -7.35 -8.16
C VAL A 254 30.82 -6.93 -7.15
N VAL A 255 30.63 -5.75 -6.56
CA VAL A 255 31.40 -5.25 -5.42
C VAL A 255 30.47 -5.16 -4.23
N PHE A 256 30.81 -5.84 -3.16
CA PHE A 256 30.06 -5.81 -1.91
C PHE A 256 30.54 -4.68 -1.01
N GLN A 257 29.62 -4.08 -0.26
CA GLN A 257 29.94 -3.08 0.75
C GLN A 257 30.97 -3.65 1.75
N PRO A 258 32.12 -2.98 1.97
CA PRO A 258 33.14 -3.45 2.89
C PRO A 258 32.63 -3.61 4.32
N GLY A 259 33.22 -4.55 5.06
CA GLY A 259 32.88 -4.79 6.47
C GLY A 259 31.53 -5.45 6.72
N ARG A 260 30.91 -6.03 5.68
CA ARG A 260 29.62 -6.73 5.78
C ARG A 260 29.71 -8.25 5.60
N GLY A 261 30.92 -8.81 5.67
CA GLY A 261 31.18 -10.24 5.67
C GLY A 261 31.37 -10.89 4.30
N ALA A 262 30.99 -10.25 3.21
CA ALA A 262 31.27 -10.73 1.86
C ALA A 262 32.74 -10.47 1.49
N PRO A 263 33.31 -11.23 0.51
CA PRO A 263 34.66 -11.00 0.02
C PRO A 263 34.86 -9.60 -0.54
N ALA A 264 36.06 -9.04 -0.38
CA ALA A 264 36.44 -7.74 -0.92
C ALA A 264 36.80 -7.83 -2.41
N GLY A 265 36.71 -6.68 -3.10
CA GLY A 265 37.09 -6.54 -4.51
C GLY A 265 35.95 -6.86 -5.48
N GLU A 266 36.29 -6.90 -6.76
CA GLU A 266 35.36 -7.23 -7.85
C GLU A 266 35.22 -8.73 -7.98
N ILE A 267 33.99 -9.23 -7.91
CA ILE A 267 33.67 -10.65 -8.00
C ILE A 267 32.90 -10.89 -9.30
N PRO A 268 33.38 -11.75 -10.19
CA PRO A 268 32.63 -12.12 -11.38
C PRO A 268 31.31 -12.81 -11.04
N PHE A 269 30.22 -12.32 -11.63
CA PHE A 269 28.89 -12.92 -11.61
C PHE A 269 28.47 -13.23 -13.05
N PRO A 270 28.92 -14.36 -13.63
CA PRO A 270 28.59 -14.71 -15.01
C PRO A 270 27.08 -14.75 -15.24
N ARG A 271 26.32 -15.18 -14.24
CA ARG A 271 24.86 -15.14 -14.18
C ARG A 271 24.40 -14.50 -12.90
N LEU A 272 23.31 -13.74 -13.00
CA LEU A 272 22.64 -13.19 -11.84
C LEU A 272 22.04 -14.32 -11.00
N ALA A 273 22.20 -14.23 -9.70
CA ALA A 273 21.70 -15.20 -8.74
C ALA A 273 21.47 -14.56 -7.38
N ARG A 274 20.55 -15.15 -6.62
CA ARG A 274 20.28 -14.76 -5.25
C ARG A 274 21.46 -15.08 -4.35
N PHE A 275 21.78 -14.16 -3.44
CA PHE A 275 22.88 -14.32 -2.48
C PHE A 275 22.64 -15.43 -1.46
N ASP A 276 21.40 -15.56 -0.99
CA ASP A 276 20.99 -16.55 0.02
C ASP A 276 21.19 -18.01 -0.45
N LEU A 277 21.37 -18.22 -1.74
CA LEU A 277 21.65 -19.53 -2.33
C LEU A 277 23.15 -19.76 -2.60
N SER A 278 24.03 -18.81 -2.25
CA SER A 278 25.46 -18.92 -2.50
C SER A 278 26.14 -19.94 -1.61
N ASP A 279 27.09 -20.72 -2.16
CA ASP A 279 27.96 -21.60 -1.39
C ASP A 279 28.96 -20.83 -0.51
N ASN A 280 29.31 -19.60 -0.90
CA ASN A 280 30.14 -18.72 -0.09
C ASN A 280 29.33 -18.14 1.07
N ALA A 281 29.67 -18.53 2.30
CA ALA A 281 28.96 -18.11 3.51
C ALA A 281 28.94 -16.57 3.69
N GLY A 282 30.01 -15.85 3.30
CA GLY A 282 30.07 -14.40 3.35
C GLY A 282 29.07 -13.72 2.44
N ILE A 283 28.86 -14.27 1.23
CA ILE A 283 27.84 -13.80 0.28
C ILE A 283 26.45 -14.23 0.73
N ARG A 284 26.30 -15.50 1.14
CA ARG A 284 25.00 -16.05 1.59
C ARG A 284 24.37 -15.24 2.72
N HIS A 285 25.19 -14.79 3.67
CA HIS A 285 24.74 -13.98 4.81
C HIS A 285 25.01 -12.48 4.65
N PHE A 286 25.32 -12.02 3.43
CA PHE A 286 25.56 -10.60 3.20
C PHE A 286 24.29 -9.79 3.43
N SER A 287 24.46 -8.66 4.15
CA SER A 287 23.44 -7.62 4.29
C SER A 287 24.11 -6.26 4.18
N GLY A 288 23.65 -5.48 3.22
CA GLY A 288 24.26 -4.19 2.86
C GLY A 288 23.94 -3.83 1.43
N THR A 289 24.76 -2.98 0.82
CA THR A 289 24.65 -2.60 -0.59
C THR A 289 25.67 -3.37 -1.43
N ALA A 290 25.19 -4.09 -2.44
CA ALA A 290 26.03 -4.71 -3.47
C ALA A 290 25.90 -3.92 -4.78
N THR A 291 27.03 -3.58 -5.38
CA THR A 291 27.11 -2.81 -6.63
C THR A 291 27.43 -3.74 -7.78
N TYR A 292 26.49 -3.91 -8.67
CA TYR A 292 26.61 -4.69 -9.89
C TYR A 292 26.99 -3.78 -11.05
N ARG A 293 27.98 -4.19 -11.88
CA ARG A 293 28.44 -3.44 -13.06
C ARG A 293 28.57 -4.31 -14.27
N ARG A 294 28.18 -3.77 -15.43
CA ARG A 294 28.52 -4.36 -16.74
C ARG A 294 28.50 -3.32 -17.84
N THR A 295 29.10 -3.65 -18.98
CA THR A 295 29.00 -2.87 -20.23
C THR A 295 28.15 -3.59 -21.26
N PHE A 296 27.57 -2.82 -22.17
CA PHE A 296 26.82 -3.33 -23.33
C PHE A 296 26.85 -2.30 -24.46
N ARG A 297 26.52 -2.73 -25.66
CA ARG A 297 26.56 -1.86 -26.86
C ARG A 297 25.15 -1.69 -27.43
N LEU A 298 24.88 -0.48 -27.94
CA LEU A 298 23.68 -0.15 -28.69
C LEU A 298 24.09 0.50 -30.01
N ASP A 299 23.46 0.11 -31.12
CA ASP A 299 23.63 0.79 -32.39
C ASP A 299 23.02 2.18 -32.37
N ALA A 300 21.82 2.29 -31.79
CA ALA A 300 21.13 3.55 -31.55
C ALA A 300 20.31 3.48 -30.24
N PRO A 301 20.31 4.55 -29.43
CA PRO A 301 19.48 4.58 -28.21
C PRO A 301 18.00 4.77 -28.59
N PRO A 302 17.09 3.96 -28.03
CA PRO A 302 15.65 4.17 -28.25
C PRO A 302 15.18 5.43 -27.54
N ALA A 303 14.17 6.11 -28.13
CA ALA A 303 13.60 7.35 -27.60
C ALA A 303 12.89 7.15 -26.23
N HIS A 304 12.38 5.95 -26.01
CA HIS A 304 11.79 5.53 -24.74
C HIS A 304 12.40 4.18 -24.35
N ALA A 305 13.02 4.11 -23.19
CA ALA A 305 13.67 2.90 -22.73
C ALA A 305 13.70 2.83 -21.21
N TRP A 306 13.42 1.67 -20.69
CA TRP A 306 13.60 1.39 -19.27
C TRP A 306 14.38 0.10 -19.06
N LEU A 307 15.09 0.01 -17.95
CA LEU A 307 15.62 -1.25 -17.46
C LEU A 307 14.51 -1.96 -16.67
N ASP A 308 14.17 -3.17 -17.07
CA ASP A 308 13.39 -4.12 -16.28
C ASP A 308 14.40 -5.01 -15.57
N LEU A 309 14.48 -4.91 -14.25
CA LEU A 309 15.48 -5.60 -13.43
C LEU A 309 15.04 -7.01 -13.04
N GLY A 310 13.79 -7.42 -13.38
CA GLY A 310 13.24 -8.70 -12.99
C GLY A 310 13.09 -8.82 -11.48
N GLY A 311 13.79 -9.78 -10.86
CA GLY A 311 13.79 -9.96 -9.40
C GLY A 311 14.85 -9.10 -8.72
N VAL A 312 14.42 -8.25 -7.78
CA VAL A 312 15.29 -7.44 -6.92
C VAL A 312 14.89 -7.65 -5.46
N HIS A 313 15.88 -7.84 -4.60
CA HIS A 313 15.70 -8.09 -3.16
C HIS A 313 16.62 -7.18 -2.34
N ASP A 314 16.20 -5.97 -1.88
CA ASP A 314 14.81 -5.44 -1.90
C ASP A 314 14.69 -4.14 -2.71
N VAL A 315 15.72 -3.27 -2.73
CA VAL A 315 15.72 -1.95 -3.39
C VAL A 315 16.93 -1.83 -4.30
N ALA A 316 16.71 -1.33 -5.52
CA ALA A 316 17.80 -1.04 -6.46
C ALA A 316 17.87 0.45 -6.79
N ARG A 317 19.09 0.99 -6.91
CA ARG A 317 19.38 2.28 -7.54
C ARG A 317 20.14 2.05 -8.82
N VAL A 318 19.76 2.71 -9.89
CA VAL A 318 20.27 2.46 -11.23
C VAL A 318 21.04 3.65 -11.75
N PHE A 319 22.22 3.39 -12.29
CA PHE A 319 23.02 4.38 -13.02
C PHE A 319 23.33 3.86 -14.43
N VAL A 320 23.24 4.74 -15.40
CA VAL A 320 23.67 4.45 -16.78
C VAL A 320 24.62 5.54 -17.23
N ASN A 321 25.82 5.12 -17.70
CA ASN A 321 26.89 6.03 -18.07
C ASN A 321 27.26 7.05 -16.97
N GLY A 322 27.18 6.65 -15.71
CA GLY A 322 27.44 7.49 -14.54
C GLY A 322 26.27 8.42 -14.16
N ARG A 323 25.20 8.50 -14.95
CA ARG A 323 24.01 9.29 -14.64
C ARG A 323 23.08 8.47 -13.75
N ASP A 324 22.64 9.07 -12.65
CA ASP A 324 21.60 8.52 -11.78
C ASP A 324 20.25 8.52 -12.51
N CYS A 325 19.66 7.36 -12.66
CA CYS A 325 18.37 7.15 -13.32
C CYS A 325 17.22 6.90 -12.32
N GLY A 326 17.51 6.81 -11.01
CA GLY A 326 16.50 6.63 -9.98
C GLY A 326 16.48 5.25 -9.34
N PHE A 327 15.36 4.92 -8.70
CA PHE A 327 15.20 3.75 -7.85
C PHE A 327 14.11 2.81 -8.38
N ALA A 328 14.31 1.50 -8.15
CA ALA A 328 13.27 0.48 -8.23
C ALA A 328 13.12 -0.16 -6.85
N TRP A 329 11.95 -0.05 -6.23
CA TRP A 329 11.69 -0.48 -4.85
C TRP A 329 10.44 -1.34 -4.68
N HIS A 330 9.69 -1.54 -5.74
CA HIS A 330 8.54 -2.44 -5.83
C HIS A 330 8.44 -3.08 -7.21
N THR A 331 7.67 -4.14 -7.34
CA THR A 331 7.38 -4.77 -8.64
C THR A 331 6.38 -3.95 -9.47
N PRO A 332 6.55 -3.90 -10.80
CA PRO A 332 7.71 -4.36 -11.55
C PRO A 332 8.92 -3.45 -11.32
N PHE A 333 10.10 -4.05 -11.07
CA PHE A 333 11.32 -3.29 -10.80
C PHE A 333 11.85 -2.66 -12.10
N ARG A 334 11.38 -1.46 -12.40
CA ARG A 334 11.67 -0.74 -13.64
C ARG A 334 12.19 0.66 -13.38
N VAL A 335 13.17 1.07 -14.18
CA VAL A 335 13.74 2.42 -14.12
C VAL A 335 13.88 2.97 -15.53
N GLU A 336 13.36 4.17 -15.79
CA GLU A 336 13.48 4.88 -17.08
C GLU A 336 14.94 5.29 -17.31
N VAL A 337 15.51 4.94 -18.47
CA VAL A 337 16.93 5.13 -18.76
C VAL A 337 17.22 5.80 -20.13
N ALA A 338 16.21 6.07 -20.95
CA ALA A 338 16.41 6.58 -22.31
C ALA A 338 17.33 7.80 -22.35
N GLY A 339 17.13 8.76 -21.43
CA GLY A 339 17.92 9.99 -21.37
C GLY A 339 19.39 9.82 -20.97
N ALA A 340 19.81 8.62 -20.55
CA ALA A 340 21.19 8.29 -20.18
C ALA A 340 21.88 7.37 -21.18
N LEU A 341 21.15 6.79 -22.13
CA LEU A 341 21.69 5.90 -23.16
C LEU A 341 22.38 6.68 -24.29
N ARG A 342 23.37 6.05 -24.92
CA ARG A 342 24.07 6.56 -26.09
C ARG A 342 24.33 5.47 -27.13
N ALA A 343 24.60 5.85 -28.36
CA ALA A 343 25.10 4.92 -29.37
C ALA A 343 26.52 4.45 -29.00
N GLY A 344 26.85 3.22 -29.30
CA GLY A 344 28.10 2.57 -28.93
C GLY A 344 28.07 1.94 -27.56
N GLU A 345 29.16 2.04 -26.82
CA GLU A 345 29.31 1.41 -25.51
C GLU A 345 28.56 2.18 -24.42
N ASN A 346 27.84 1.45 -23.59
CA ASN A 346 27.14 1.94 -22.41
C ASN A 346 27.58 1.13 -21.18
N THR A 347 27.65 1.78 -20.04
CA THR A 347 27.88 1.15 -18.75
C THR A 347 26.63 1.24 -17.91
N VAL A 348 26.19 0.13 -17.34
CA VAL A 348 25.11 0.09 -16.35
C VAL A 348 25.69 -0.32 -14.99
N GLU A 349 25.26 0.41 -13.95
CA GLU A 349 25.53 0.08 -12.57
C GLU A 349 24.18 -0.04 -11.82
N VAL A 350 24.02 -1.12 -11.06
CA VAL A 350 22.84 -1.36 -10.21
C VAL A 350 23.32 -1.60 -8.80
N GLN A 351 22.93 -0.71 -7.90
CA GLN A 351 23.21 -0.80 -6.46
C GLN A 351 22.01 -1.43 -5.77
N VAL A 352 22.15 -2.64 -5.25
CA VAL A 352 21.07 -3.36 -4.57
C VAL A 352 21.33 -3.39 -3.07
N ALA A 353 20.38 -2.85 -2.31
CA ALA A 353 20.38 -2.92 -0.85
C ALA A 353 19.36 -3.96 -0.38
N ASN A 354 19.79 -4.86 0.51
CA ASN A 354 18.96 -5.92 1.07
C ASN A 354 18.75 -5.75 2.59
N ARG A 355 17.84 -6.56 3.13
CA ARG A 355 17.49 -6.55 4.57
C ARG A 355 18.58 -7.18 5.42
N TRP A 356 18.57 -6.85 6.72
CA TRP A 356 19.52 -7.38 7.71
C TRP A 356 19.30 -8.84 8.11
N VAL A 357 18.19 -9.46 7.74
CA VAL A 357 17.79 -10.80 8.17
C VAL A 357 18.92 -11.84 8.00
N ASN A 358 19.47 -11.93 6.79
CA ASN A 358 20.47 -12.95 6.48
C ASN A 358 21.77 -12.76 7.29
N ARG A 359 22.15 -11.50 7.57
CA ARG A 359 23.30 -11.24 8.42
C ARG A 359 23.01 -11.58 9.88
N LEU A 360 21.81 -11.25 10.38
CA LEU A 360 21.41 -11.58 11.75
C LEU A 360 21.38 -13.10 11.97
N VAL A 361 20.85 -13.86 11.00
CA VAL A 361 20.89 -15.32 11.04
C VAL A 361 22.32 -15.85 11.00
N GLY A 362 23.15 -15.31 10.08
CA GLY A 362 24.55 -15.75 9.96
C GLY A 362 25.41 -15.43 11.19
N ASP A 363 25.09 -14.34 11.91
CA ASP A 363 25.79 -14.01 13.16
C ASP A 363 25.41 -14.96 14.31
N GLU A 364 24.33 -15.74 14.22
CA GLU A 364 23.98 -16.74 15.21
C GLU A 364 24.90 -17.99 15.17
N ASP A 365 25.75 -18.11 14.15
CA ASP A 365 26.86 -19.07 14.13
C ASP A 365 28.05 -18.65 14.98
N LEU A 366 28.11 -17.38 15.42
CA LEU A 366 29.19 -16.79 16.19
C LEU A 366 28.85 -16.71 17.68
N PRO A 367 29.87 -16.61 18.58
CA PRO A 367 29.64 -16.49 20.01
C PRO A 367 28.66 -15.38 20.36
N VAL A 368 27.79 -15.67 21.29
CA VAL A 368 26.84 -14.69 21.84
C VAL A 368 27.52 -13.84 22.88
N GLU A 369 27.47 -12.54 22.69
CA GLU A 369 28.08 -11.55 23.59
C GLU A 369 26.98 -10.74 24.31
N GLY A 370 27.31 -10.29 25.52
CA GLY A 370 26.39 -9.54 26.38
C GLY A 370 25.42 -10.40 27.18
N GLU A 371 24.62 -9.73 27.97
CA GLU A 371 23.59 -10.37 28.82
C GLU A 371 22.23 -10.23 28.16
N TRP A 372 21.50 -11.34 28.08
CA TRP A 372 20.23 -11.41 27.38
C TRP A 372 19.13 -11.93 28.29
N LYS A 373 17.94 -11.35 28.21
CA LYS A 373 16.73 -11.78 28.91
C LYS A 373 15.63 -12.19 27.92
N THR A 374 14.73 -13.03 28.37
CA THR A 374 13.56 -13.45 27.59
C THR A 374 12.63 -12.27 27.33
N SER A 375 12.11 -12.14 26.12
CA SER A 375 11.11 -11.15 25.78
C SER A 375 9.75 -11.48 26.43
N PRO A 376 9.11 -10.57 27.17
CA PRO A 376 7.79 -10.83 27.74
C PRO A 376 6.70 -11.08 26.71
N GLY A 377 6.81 -10.48 25.52
CA GLY A 377 5.82 -10.62 24.46
C GLY A 377 6.01 -11.85 23.57
N HIS A 378 7.26 -12.34 23.45
CA HIS A 378 7.65 -13.46 22.59
C HIS A 378 8.73 -14.33 23.27
N PRO A 379 8.40 -14.99 24.38
CA PRO A 379 9.38 -15.69 25.21
C PRO A 379 10.05 -16.88 24.49
N GLU A 380 9.36 -17.50 23.56
CA GLU A 380 9.84 -18.70 22.84
C GLU A 380 10.89 -18.35 21.77
N THR A 381 10.79 -17.17 21.17
CA THR A 381 11.52 -16.84 19.92
C THR A 381 12.47 -15.66 20.05
N THR A 382 12.29 -14.79 21.07
CA THR A 382 13.03 -13.51 21.10
C THR A 382 13.77 -13.32 22.43
N ARG A 383 15.05 -12.94 22.33
CA ARG A 383 15.87 -12.48 23.46
C ARG A 383 16.10 -10.97 23.34
N LEU A 384 16.00 -10.27 24.46
CA LEU A 384 16.25 -8.82 24.55
C LEU A 384 17.57 -8.57 25.29
N LEU A 385 18.35 -7.61 24.84
CA LEU A 385 19.57 -7.17 25.49
C LEU A 385 19.22 -6.66 26.90
N ALA A 386 19.86 -7.23 27.92
CA ALA A 386 19.68 -6.81 29.32
C ALA A 386 20.65 -5.72 29.71
N VAL A 387 21.93 -5.83 29.27
CA VAL A 387 22.99 -4.89 29.58
C VAL A 387 23.75 -4.54 28.28
N TRP A 388 24.03 -3.26 28.09
CA TRP A 388 24.79 -2.80 26.93
C TRP A 388 26.25 -3.26 27.07
N PRO A 389 26.81 -3.96 26.05
CA PRO A 389 28.20 -4.43 26.09
C PRO A 389 29.20 -3.26 26.11
N ASP A 390 30.30 -3.42 26.87
CA ASP A 390 31.34 -2.37 26.97
C ASP A 390 32.03 -2.10 25.65
N TRP A 391 32.22 -3.10 24.80
CA TRP A 391 32.80 -2.91 23.48
C TRP A 391 31.92 -2.01 22.60
N PHE A 392 30.57 -2.15 22.68
CA PHE A 392 29.65 -1.30 21.94
C PHE A 392 29.67 0.14 22.46
N ARG A 393 29.63 0.33 23.78
CA ARG A 393 29.76 1.66 24.41
C ARG A 393 31.05 2.37 24.06
N ALA A 394 32.14 1.61 23.88
CA ALA A 394 33.45 2.10 23.50
C ALA A 394 33.65 2.26 21.99
N GLY A 395 32.61 2.02 21.15
CA GLY A 395 32.68 2.09 19.69
C GLY A 395 33.65 1.07 19.07
N ARG A 396 33.88 -0.08 19.74
CA ARG A 396 34.76 -1.14 19.28
C ARG A 396 33.97 -2.24 18.57
N PRO A 397 34.60 -2.96 17.63
CA PRO A 397 33.97 -4.16 17.04
C PRO A 397 33.64 -5.21 18.10
N ALA A 398 32.63 -6.05 17.83
CA ALA A 398 32.27 -7.19 18.66
C ALA A 398 33.43 -8.19 18.73
N PRO A 399 33.91 -8.59 19.95
CA PRO A 399 35.06 -9.50 20.11
C PRO A 399 34.87 -10.85 19.42
N GLY A 400 33.65 -11.38 19.40
CA GLY A 400 33.27 -12.65 18.76
C GLY A 400 33.14 -12.58 17.23
N GLY A 401 33.42 -11.41 16.62
CA GLY A 401 33.38 -11.22 15.17
C GLY A 401 32.00 -11.04 14.57
N ARG A 402 30.95 -10.85 15.38
CA ARG A 402 29.61 -10.49 14.89
C ARG A 402 29.68 -9.15 14.16
N ILE A 403 28.99 -9.09 13.01
CA ILE A 403 28.98 -7.91 12.15
C ILE A 403 27.80 -7.01 12.50
N ALA A 404 26.64 -7.62 12.76
CA ALA A 404 25.43 -6.90 13.14
C ALA A 404 25.35 -6.74 14.66
N PHE A 405 24.88 -5.56 15.09
CA PHE A 405 24.44 -5.35 16.47
C PHE A 405 22.94 -5.10 16.51
N SER A 406 22.25 -5.83 17.37
CA SER A 406 20.82 -5.65 17.61
C SER A 406 20.53 -5.75 19.10
N THR A 407 19.57 -4.99 19.59
CA THR A 407 19.07 -5.06 20.98
C THR A 407 18.05 -6.16 21.20
N CYS A 408 17.63 -6.83 20.12
CA CYS A 408 16.83 -8.04 20.18
C CYS A 408 17.41 -9.12 19.27
N ARG A 409 17.22 -10.38 19.65
CA ARG A 409 17.65 -11.54 18.87
C ARG A 409 16.39 -12.35 18.51
N PRO A 410 15.74 -12.03 17.38
CA PRO A 410 14.53 -12.71 16.93
C PRO A 410 14.83 -13.95 16.09
N TYR A 411 16.08 -14.20 15.74
CA TYR A 411 16.53 -15.31 14.90
C TYR A 411 17.39 -16.30 15.67
N ALA A 412 17.40 -17.54 15.18
CA ALA A 412 18.24 -18.64 15.66
C ALA A 412 19.19 -19.11 14.54
N LYS A 413 20.20 -19.87 14.94
CA LYS A 413 21.08 -20.58 14.02
C LYS A 413 20.26 -21.52 13.13
N GLY A 414 20.46 -21.39 11.79
CA GLY A 414 19.77 -22.23 10.81
C GLY A 414 18.36 -21.79 10.45
N ASP A 415 17.90 -20.64 10.95
CA ASP A 415 16.63 -20.07 10.49
C ASP A 415 16.65 -19.82 8.98
N PRO A 416 15.48 -19.88 8.30
CA PRO A 416 15.38 -19.66 6.88
C PRO A 416 15.90 -18.26 6.47
N LEU A 417 16.78 -18.26 5.45
CA LEU A 417 17.24 -17.01 4.85
C LEU A 417 16.15 -16.42 3.94
N VAL A 418 16.18 -15.11 3.77
CA VAL A 418 15.30 -14.42 2.84
C VAL A 418 16.03 -14.17 1.51
N PRO A 419 15.30 -14.10 0.38
CA PRO A 419 15.88 -13.75 -0.91
C PRO A 419 16.69 -12.45 -0.82
N ALA A 420 17.87 -12.40 -1.46
CA ALA A 420 18.77 -11.26 -1.43
C ALA A 420 19.54 -11.10 -2.74
N GLY A 421 19.80 -9.84 -3.14
CA GLY A 421 20.56 -9.50 -4.35
C GLY A 421 19.71 -9.25 -5.58
N LEU A 422 20.37 -9.17 -6.74
CA LEU A 422 19.77 -9.03 -8.08
C LEU A 422 19.62 -10.40 -8.70
N GLU A 423 18.40 -10.88 -8.84
CA GLU A 423 18.09 -12.19 -9.41
C GLU A 423 17.90 -12.11 -10.94
N GLY A 424 17.40 -10.96 -11.42
CA GLY A 424 17.09 -10.79 -12.83
C GLY A 424 15.77 -11.47 -13.27
N PRO A 425 15.56 -11.72 -14.57
CA PRO A 425 16.41 -11.31 -15.70
C PRO A 425 16.44 -9.80 -15.90
N VAL A 426 17.60 -9.23 -16.20
CA VAL A 426 17.73 -7.81 -16.50
C VAL A 426 17.61 -7.58 -18.00
N ARG A 427 16.71 -6.70 -18.42
CA ARG A 427 16.46 -6.40 -19.82
C ARG A 427 16.35 -4.90 -20.06
N LEU A 428 16.94 -4.43 -21.14
CA LEU A 428 16.63 -3.11 -21.67
C LEU A 428 15.39 -3.24 -22.54
N MET A 429 14.34 -2.52 -22.15
CA MET A 429 13.02 -2.57 -22.79
C MET A 429 12.70 -1.27 -23.48
N THR A 430 11.89 -1.33 -24.54
CA THR A 430 11.32 -0.17 -25.22
C THR A 430 9.85 -0.39 -25.54
N ARG A 431 9.13 0.71 -25.84
CA ARG A 431 7.84 0.65 -26.55
C ARG A 431 7.94 1.49 -27.81
N GLU A 432 7.51 0.92 -28.92
CA GLU A 432 7.36 1.69 -30.15
C GLU A 432 6.16 2.63 -29.98
N ARG A 433 6.34 3.91 -30.31
CA ARG A 433 5.19 4.78 -30.55
C ARG A 433 4.45 4.23 -31.75
N THR A 434 3.20 3.84 -31.61
CA THR A 434 2.34 3.74 -32.78
C THR A 434 2.30 5.13 -33.40
N SER A 435 2.97 5.29 -34.53
CA SER A 435 2.78 6.46 -35.38
C SER A 435 1.30 6.48 -35.76
N ASP A 436 0.58 7.53 -35.34
CA ASP A 436 -0.72 7.82 -35.91
C ASP A 436 -0.58 7.83 -37.45
N ARG A 437 -1.21 6.84 -38.08
CA ARG A 437 -1.49 6.85 -39.51
C ARG A 437 -2.82 7.49 -39.73
#